data_634b5d0788aee770c6db215ddb43ef1c
#
_entry.id   634b5d0788aee770c6db215ddb43ef1c
#
_cell.length_a   1.000
_cell.length_b   1.000
_cell.length_c   1.000
_cell.angle_alpha   90.00
_cell.angle_beta   90.00
_cell.angle_gamma   90.00
#
_symmetry.space_group_name_H-M   'P 1'
#
loop_
_entity.id
_entity.type
_entity.pdbx_description
1 polymer ?
#
loop_
_entity_poly.entity_id
_entity_poly.type
_entity_poly.pdbx_seq_one_letter_code
_entity_poly.pdbx_strand_id
1 'polypeptide(L)'
;MKKTVEYLRANVVNSNGYYFPLKTLKEFEKEHKDVVIPVIDNIPNDRLKDDVDIEHLVGTITNFHIEGDSLYADVTIIDEFVEILKKFKKNGIELYLSPAIMGQIKYIEASIELAKPAFFTVNPASKWRKPFLDE
;
A
#
# COMPACT_ATOMS: atom_id res chain seq x y z
N MET A 1 -6.37 1.93 -15.01
CA MET A 1 -6.29 0.48 -14.67
C MET A 1 -6.83 0.25 -13.26
N LYS A 2 -7.67 -0.74 -13.12
CA LYS A 2 -8.18 -1.16 -11.80
C LYS A 2 -7.79 -2.60 -11.56
N LYS A 3 -7.22 -2.90 -10.39
CA LYS A 3 -6.93 -4.29 -10.01
C LYS A 3 -7.03 -4.47 -8.50
N THR A 4 -7.35 -5.70 -8.08
CA THR A 4 -7.34 -6.09 -6.67
C THR A 4 -5.94 -6.55 -6.30
N VAL A 5 -5.40 -5.99 -5.23
CA VAL A 5 -4.05 -6.32 -4.75
C VAL A 5 -4.09 -6.79 -3.30
N GLU A 6 -3.11 -7.58 -2.92
CA GLU A 6 -2.86 -7.89 -1.52
C GLU A 6 -2.17 -6.69 -0.88
N TYR A 7 -2.90 -5.96 -0.04
CA TYR A 7 -2.46 -4.70 0.54
C TYR A 7 -1.56 -4.93 1.76
N LEU A 8 -1.99 -5.78 2.67
CA LEU A 8 -1.24 -6.19 3.85
C LEU A 8 -1.43 -7.68 4.10
N ARG A 9 -0.47 -8.30 4.78
CA ARG A 9 -0.53 -9.71 5.17
C ARG A 9 -0.26 -9.83 6.66
N ALA A 10 -1.12 -10.58 7.37
CA ALA A 10 -0.98 -10.78 8.81
C ALA A 10 0.16 -11.75 9.14
N ASN A 11 0.76 -11.55 10.30
CA ASN A 11 1.67 -12.47 10.94
C ASN A 11 2.98 -12.74 10.18
N VAL A 12 3.35 -11.86 9.27
CA VAL A 12 4.61 -11.95 8.52
C VAL A 12 5.50 -10.78 8.91
N VAL A 13 6.65 -11.07 9.49
CA VAL A 13 7.63 -10.04 9.88
C VAL A 13 8.23 -9.42 8.62
N ASN A 14 8.18 -8.08 8.53
CA ASN A 14 8.75 -7.34 7.39
C ASN A 14 10.24 -7.01 7.62
N SER A 15 10.86 -6.35 6.64
CA SER A 15 12.28 -5.97 6.71
C SER A 15 12.59 -4.96 7.82
N ASN A 16 11.58 -4.30 8.36
CA ASN A 16 11.71 -3.36 9.49
C ASN A 16 11.60 -4.07 10.85
N GLY A 17 11.37 -5.39 10.86
CA GLY A 17 11.39 -6.20 12.07
C GLY A 17 10.08 -6.29 12.84
N TYR A 18 8.95 -5.92 12.23
CA TYR A 18 7.64 -6.03 12.89
C TYR A 18 6.60 -6.69 11.98
N TYR A 19 5.48 -7.09 12.57
CA TYR A 19 4.36 -7.67 11.83
C TYR A 19 3.02 -7.11 12.35
N PHE A 20 1.98 -7.26 11.53
CA PHE A 20 0.61 -6.92 11.90
C PHE A 20 -0.14 -8.20 12.32
N PRO A 21 -0.69 -8.26 13.56
CA PRO A 21 -1.60 -9.36 13.90
C PRO A 21 -2.87 -9.32 13.05
N LEU A 22 -3.49 -10.47 12.83
CA LEU A 22 -4.72 -10.54 12.05
C LEU A 22 -5.83 -9.67 12.62
N LYS A 23 -5.96 -9.59 13.94
CA LYS A 23 -6.95 -8.70 14.57
C LYS A 23 -6.78 -7.24 14.16
N THR A 24 -5.54 -6.79 13.99
CA THR A 24 -5.23 -5.42 13.54
C THR A 24 -5.73 -5.19 12.12
N LEU A 25 -5.54 -6.16 11.24
CA LEU A 25 -6.05 -6.06 9.87
C LEU A 25 -7.58 -6.09 9.82
N LYS A 26 -8.22 -6.87 10.68
CA LYS A 26 -9.69 -6.91 10.77
C LYS A 26 -10.26 -5.58 11.27
N GLU A 27 -9.60 -4.96 12.23
CA GLU A 27 -9.97 -3.62 12.70
C GLU A 27 -9.80 -2.59 11.60
N PHE A 28 -8.73 -2.66 10.84
CA PHE A 28 -8.47 -1.79 9.69
C PHE A 28 -9.59 -1.94 8.65
N GLU A 29 -9.94 -3.16 8.27
CA GLU A 29 -11.03 -3.42 7.32
C GLU A 29 -12.32 -2.75 7.76
N LYS A 30 -12.68 -2.92 9.03
CA LYS A 30 -13.91 -2.37 9.59
C LYS A 30 -13.91 -0.83 9.59
N GLU A 31 -12.79 -0.22 9.95
CA GLU A 31 -12.66 1.23 10.05
C GLU A 31 -12.54 1.91 8.70
N HIS A 32 -12.10 1.19 7.67
CA HIS A 32 -11.84 1.75 6.34
C HIS A 32 -12.84 1.30 5.28
N LYS A 33 -14.00 0.81 5.71
CA LYS A 33 -15.02 0.27 4.80
C LYS A 33 -15.46 1.26 3.72
N ASP A 34 -15.60 2.53 4.09
CA ASP A 34 -16.03 3.60 3.18
C ASP A 34 -14.96 4.66 2.96
N VAL A 35 -13.70 4.30 3.23
CA VAL A 35 -12.57 5.23 3.12
C VAL A 35 -11.86 5.05 1.80
N VAL A 36 -11.48 6.16 1.18
CA VAL A 36 -10.64 6.20 -0.03
C VAL A 36 -9.25 6.65 0.39
N ILE A 37 -8.23 5.82 0.10
CA ILE A 37 -6.83 6.18 0.37
C ILE A 37 -6.21 6.61 -0.96
N PRO A 38 -5.61 7.81 -1.03
CA PRO A 38 -4.95 8.24 -2.26
C PRO A 38 -3.64 7.48 -2.50
N VAL A 39 -3.28 7.36 -3.78
CA VAL A 39 -1.99 6.81 -4.22
C VAL A 39 -1.20 7.92 -4.88
N ILE A 40 0.04 8.08 -4.47
CA ILE A 40 0.96 9.07 -5.03
C ILE A 40 2.10 8.38 -5.77
N ASP A 41 2.74 9.10 -6.67
CA ASP A 41 3.82 8.55 -7.51
C ASP A 41 5.12 8.31 -6.73
N ASN A 42 5.33 9.02 -5.62
CA ASN A 42 6.59 9.03 -4.88
C ASN A 42 6.34 9.08 -3.37
N ILE A 43 7.37 8.77 -2.57
CA ILE A 43 7.31 8.88 -1.11
C ILE A 43 7.17 10.36 -0.74
N PRO A 44 6.20 10.74 0.11
CA PRO A 44 6.06 12.12 0.54
C PRO A 44 7.30 12.57 1.34
N ASN A 45 7.72 13.83 1.14
CA ASN A 45 8.85 14.42 1.86
C ASN A 45 8.63 14.44 3.38
N ASP A 46 7.39 14.58 3.80
CA ASP A 46 6.97 14.47 5.18
C ASP A 46 5.91 13.35 5.29
N ARG A 47 6.30 12.23 5.91
CA ARG A 47 5.41 11.08 6.10
C ARG A 47 4.24 11.35 7.04
N LEU A 48 4.29 12.41 7.81
CA LEU A 48 3.20 12.82 8.70
C LEU A 48 2.18 13.73 8.00
N LYS A 49 2.49 14.17 6.79
CA LYS A 49 1.62 15.03 6.00
C LYS A 49 0.43 14.25 5.48
N ASP A 50 -0.77 14.74 5.73
CA ASP A 50 -2.02 14.13 5.27
C ASP A 50 -2.43 14.62 3.88
N ASP A 51 -1.97 15.81 3.49
CA ASP A 51 -2.30 16.42 2.22
C ASP A 51 -1.47 15.84 1.09
N VAL A 52 -2.10 15.68 -0.06
CA VAL A 52 -1.46 15.21 -1.28
C VAL A 52 -1.51 16.32 -2.31
N ASP A 53 -0.35 16.67 -2.87
CA ASP A 53 -0.30 17.54 -4.03
C ASP A 53 -0.97 16.85 -5.23
N ILE A 54 -1.90 17.53 -5.86
CA ILE A 54 -2.67 17.00 -6.99
C ILE A 54 -1.75 16.48 -8.12
N GLU A 55 -0.62 17.14 -8.35
CA GLU A 55 0.36 16.74 -9.36
C GLU A 55 0.97 15.36 -9.11
N HIS A 56 1.01 14.91 -7.84
CA HIS A 56 1.57 13.61 -7.47
C HIS A 56 0.50 12.53 -7.28
N LEU A 57 -0.78 12.90 -7.35
CA LEU A 57 -1.88 11.97 -7.19
C LEU A 57 -2.03 11.12 -8.45
N VAL A 58 -1.87 9.81 -8.33
CA VAL A 58 -1.92 8.88 -9.47
C VAL A 58 -3.01 7.82 -9.35
N GLY A 59 -3.70 7.74 -8.22
CA GLY A 59 -4.76 6.76 -8.07
C GLY A 59 -5.42 6.78 -6.71
N THR A 60 -6.26 5.77 -6.49
CA THR A 60 -7.02 5.59 -5.25
C THR A 60 -7.08 4.12 -4.85
N ILE A 61 -7.28 3.87 -3.57
CA ILE A 61 -7.45 2.54 -2.99
C ILE A 61 -8.78 2.51 -2.23
N THR A 62 -9.59 1.52 -2.53
CA THR A 62 -10.92 1.33 -1.93
C THR A 62 -11.20 -0.14 -1.66
N ASN A 63 -12.35 -0.45 -1.05
CA ASN A 63 -12.86 -1.81 -0.89
C ASN A 63 -11.90 -2.76 -0.17
N PHE A 64 -11.48 -2.37 1.02
CA PHE A 64 -10.65 -3.25 1.86
C PHE A 64 -11.45 -4.45 2.31
N HIS A 65 -10.91 -5.65 2.12
CA HIS A 65 -11.55 -6.88 2.57
C HIS A 65 -10.52 -7.96 2.93
N ILE A 66 -10.86 -8.75 3.95
CA ILE A 66 -10.01 -9.82 4.44
C ILE A 66 -10.37 -11.14 3.73
N GLU A 67 -9.34 -11.86 3.28
CA GLU A 67 -9.43 -13.25 2.86
C GLU A 67 -8.28 -14.03 3.51
N GLY A 68 -8.61 -14.96 4.41
CA GLY A 68 -7.58 -15.68 5.18
C GLY A 68 -6.78 -14.73 6.05
N ASP A 69 -5.48 -14.70 5.87
CA ASP A 69 -4.56 -13.84 6.61
C ASP A 69 -4.17 -12.57 5.83
N SER A 70 -4.85 -12.31 4.73
CA SER A 70 -4.51 -11.19 3.85
C SER A 70 -5.62 -10.16 3.79
N LEU A 71 -5.21 -8.89 3.74
CA LEU A 71 -6.09 -7.76 3.48
C LEU A 71 -5.92 -7.35 2.03
N TYR A 72 -7.00 -7.46 1.25
CA TYR A 72 -7.04 -7.06 -0.15
C TYR A 72 -7.69 -5.70 -0.31
N ALA A 73 -7.37 -5.03 -1.39
CA ALA A 73 -8.00 -3.76 -1.75
C ALA A 73 -8.05 -3.58 -3.26
N ASP A 74 -9.00 -2.78 -3.72
CA ASP A 74 -9.09 -2.38 -5.12
C ASP A 74 -8.30 -1.11 -5.35
N VAL A 75 -7.38 -1.16 -6.31
CA VAL A 75 -6.50 -0.04 -6.66
C VAL A 75 -6.87 0.42 -8.06
N THR A 76 -7.12 1.72 -8.20
CA THR A 76 -7.35 2.36 -9.50
C THR A 76 -6.21 3.33 -9.77
N ILE A 77 -5.51 3.14 -10.88
CA ILE A 77 -4.39 4.00 -11.29
C ILE A 77 -4.73 4.66 -12.62
N ILE A 78 -4.47 5.95 -12.73
CA ILE A 78 -4.70 6.70 -13.97
C ILE A 78 -3.85 6.16 -15.11
N ASP A 79 -4.37 6.23 -16.33
CA ASP A 79 -3.73 5.63 -17.51
C ASP A 79 -2.35 6.22 -17.79
N GLU A 80 -2.17 7.51 -17.59
CA GLU A 80 -0.89 8.20 -17.77
C GLU A 80 0.21 7.60 -16.90
N PHE A 81 -0.13 7.25 -15.65
CA PHE A 81 0.85 6.65 -14.75
C PHE A 81 1.08 5.16 -15.05
N VAL A 82 0.06 4.46 -15.52
CA VAL A 82 0.22 3.06 -15.99
C VAL A 82 1.25 3.01 -17.12
N GLU A 83 1.23 3.97 -18.03
CA GLU A 83 2.22 4.05 -19.11
C GLU A 83 3.64 4.29 -18.57
N ILE A 84 3.77 5.09 -17.52
CA ILE A 84 5.06 5.30 -16.84
C ILE A 84 5.55 4.00 -16.19
N LEU A 85 4.67 3.27 -15.50
CA LEU A 85 5.01 1.97 -14.92
C LEU A 85 5.49 0.97 -15.98
N LYS A 86 4.83 0.93 -17.14
CA LYS A 86 5.21 0.07 -18.26
C LYS A 86 6.60 0.42 -18.80
N LYS A 87 6.92 1.71 -18.90
CA LYS A 87 8.23 2.17 -19.35
C LYS A 87 9.35 1.73 -18.39
N PHE A 88 9.13 1.85 -17.08
CA PHE A 88 10.11 1.37 -16.11
C PHE A 88 10.28 -0.14 -16.21
N LYS A 89 9.19 -0.89 -16.29
CA LYS A 89 9.24 -2.35 -16.43
C LYS A 89 10.01 -2.78 -17.68
N LYS A 90 9.81 -2.11 -18.80
CA LYS A 90 10.53 -2.36 -20.04
C LYS A 90 12.04 -2.18 -19.89
N ASN A 91 12.47 -1.31 -18.98
CA ASN A 91 13.88 -1.06 -18.68
C ASN A 91 14.40 -1.88 -17.50
N GLY A 92 13.65 -2.92 -17.08
CA GLY A 92 14.07 -3.82 -16.02
C GLY A 92 13.82 -3.30 -14.60
N ILE A 93 13.02 -2.25 -14.46
CA ILE A 93 12.69 -1.68 -13.14
C ILE A 93 11.27 -2.07 -12.74
N GLU A 94 11.17 -2.85 -11.66
CA GLU A 94 9.88 -3.25 -11.09
C GLU A 94 9.48 -2.26 -9.99
N LEU A 95 8.22 -1.80 -10.04
CA LEU A 95 7.66 -0.91 -9.05
C LEU A 95 6.56 -1.61 -8.25
N TYR A 96 6.58 -1.39 -6.96
CA TYR A 96 5.68 -2.01 -5.99
C TYR A 96 4.80 -0.95 -5.34
N LEU A 97 3.52 -1.23 -5.19
CA LEU A 97 2.62 -0.38 -4.42
C LEU A 97 2.85 -0.65 -2.94
N SER A 98 3.23 0.39 -2.21
CA SER A 98 3.54 0.27 -0.80
C SER A 98 2.55 1.07 0.05
N PRO A 99 1.95 0.45 1.08
CA PRO A 99 1.19 1.20 2.07
C PRO A 99 2.10 2.13 2.87
N ALA A 100 1.58 3.27 3.27
CA ALA A 100 2.22 4.13 4.28
C ALA A 100 1.31 4.15 5.50
N ILE A 101 1.81 3.67 6.61
CA ILE A 101 1.02 3.44 7.82
C ILE A 101 1.71 4.07 9.01
N MET A 102 0.94 4.77 9.84
CA MET A 102 1.40 5.26 11.12
C MET A 102 0.73 4.46 12.23
N GLY A 103 1.52 3.96 13.16
CA GLY A 103 1.04 3.19 14.30
C GLY A 103 2.14 3.03 15.32
N GLN A 104 1.88 2.20 16.31
CA GLN A 104 2.84 1.91 17.37
C GLN A 104 3.30 0.46 17.28
N ILE A 105 4.56 0.24 17.63
CA ILE A 105 5.14 -1.09 17.72
C ILE A 105 5.36 -1.40 19.18
N LYS A 106 4.73 -2.49 19.66
CA LYS A 106 4.96 -3.05 20.98
C LYS A 106 5.62 -4.41 20.81
N TYR A 107 6.89 -4.50 21.21
CA TYR A 107 7.76 -5.62 20.88
C TYR A 107 7.94 -5.68 19.36
N ILE A 108 7.35 -6.68 18.70
CA ILE A 108 7.38 -6.81 17.24
C ILE A 108 5.99 -6.71 16.62
N GLU A 109 4.94 -6.48 17.42
CA GLU A 109 3.58 -6.33 16.93
C GLU A 109 3.29 -4.86 16.65
N ALA A 110 2.81 -4.59 15.44
CA ALA A 110 2.44 -3.25 15.03
C ALA A 110 0.92 -3.04 15.07
N SER A 111 0.51 -1.86 15.50
CA SER A 111 -0.87 -1.38 15.37
C SER A 111 -0.97 -0.45 14.16
N ILE A 112 -2.21 -0.17 13.74
CA ILE A 112 -2.47 0.81 12.69
C ILE A 112 -3.36 1.91 13.28
N GLU A 113 -2.80 3.11 13.41
CA GLU A 113 -3.55 4.27 13.90
C GLU A 113 -4.08 5.11 12.74
N LEU A 114 -3.28 5.22 11.69
CA LEU A 114 -3.61 6.05 10.54
C LEU A 114 -2.99 5.49 9.28
N ALA A 115 -3.79 5.38 8.22
CA ALA A 115 -3.30 5.07 6.90
C ALA A 115 -2.99 6.37 6.16
N LYS A 116 -1.77 6.49 5.66
CA LYS A 116 -1.30 7.61 4.86
C LYS A 116 -1.45 7.29 3.37
N PRO A 117 -1.28 8.25 2.45
CA PRO A 117 -1.26 7.96 1.03
C PRO A 117 -0.26 6.87 0.68
N ALA A 118 -0.70 5.88 -0.08
CA ALA A 118 0.19 4.82 -0.58
C ALA A 118 1.08 5.38 -1.69
N PHE A 119 2.19 4.71 -1.96
CA PHE A 119 3.18 5.19 -2.93
C PHE A 119 3.82 4.02 -3.67
N PHE A 120 4.53 4.33 -4.76
CA PHE A 120 5.29 3.34 -5.52
C PHE A 120 6.77 3.36 -5.13
N THR A 121 7.37 2.19 -5.00
CA THR A 121 8.77 2.03 -4.59
C THR A 121 9.43 0.87 -5.34
N VAL A 122 10.75 0.94 -5.49
CA VAL A 122 11.55 -0.17 -6.01
C VAL A 122 11.98 -1.13 -4.90
N ASN A 123 11.86 -0.74 -3.63
CA ASN A 123 12.29 -1.52 -2.47
C ASN A 123 11.14 -1.72 -1.47
N PRO A 124 10.24 -2.68 -1.70
CA PRO A 124 9.16 -2.94 -0.75
C PRO A 124 9.70 -3.52 0.56
N ALA A 125 9.08 -3.15 1.68
CA ALA A 125 9.47 -3.66 2.99
C ALA A 125 9.10 -5.13 3.20
N SER A 126 8.17 -5.66 2.42
CA SER A 126 7.67 -7.04 2.54
C SER A 126 8.08 -7.87 1.34
N LYS A 127 8.76 -8.99 1.59
CA LYS A 127 9.26 -9.87 0.52
C LYS A 127 8.14 -10.56 -0.28
N TRP A 128 6.97 -10.73 0.31
CA TRP A 128 5.82 -11.36 -0.37
C TRP A 128 5.15 -10.44 -1.39
N ARG A 129 5.42 -9.14 -1.32
CA ARG A 129 4.75 -8.17 -2.19
C ARG A 129 5.20 -8.36 -3.63
N LYS A 130 4.24 -8.37 -4.54
CA LYS A 130 4.49 -8.53 -5.97
C LYS A 130 4.59 -7.17 -6.66
N PRO A 131 5.34 -7.08 -7.77
CA PRO A 131 5.29 -5.87 -8.60
C PRO A 131 3.86 -5.51 -8.97
N PHE A 132 3.57 -4.22 -9.07
CA PHE A 132 2.21 -3.79 -9.43
C PHE A 132 1.82 -4.28 -10.82
N LEU A 133 2.74 -4.20 -11.77
CA LEU A 133 2.60 -4.83 -13.09
C LEU A 133 3.35 -6.17 -13.04
N ASP A 134 2.63 -7.25 -12.88
CA ASP A 134 3.21 -8.59 -12.70
C ASP A 134 3.07 -9.49 -13.94
N GLU A 135 2.84 -8.88 -15.08
CA GLU A 135 2.75 -9.56 -16.37
C GLU A 135 4.08 -9.53 -17.14
#